data_22e943c36fe635eb0580b650bed332e8
#
_entry.id   22e943c36fe635eb0580b650bed332e8
#
_cell.length_a   1.000
_cell.length_b   1.000
_cell.length_c   1.000
_cell.angle_alpha   90.00
_cell.angle_beta   90.00
_cell.angle_gamma   90.00
#
_symmetry.space_group_name_H-M   'P 1'
#
loop_
_entity.id
_entity.type
_entity.pdbx_description
1 polymer ?
#
loop_
_entity_poly.entity_id
_entity_poly.type
_entity_poly.pdbx_seq_one_letter_code
_entity_poly.pdbx_strand_id
1 'polypeptide(L)'
;MLLRAPSSPALAVLVLPGGTDSSYKPFIPLQPSALRMYPFSASIRARFGSSVVVRDVRYRVYGWNGQQNSPMLYARKALDDITARYPGVPVALIGHSMGGRVGAQLAAERSVGSLLALAPWWQFADWRRIHDGVRVVALHGTADTRTYAHRTEKGIGELCARGVDATYIPIPGGGHPMLDHVLTWQGEALRFVGRSLDDARTR
;
A
#
# COMPACT_ATOMS: atom_id res chain seq x y z
N MET A 1 3.68 25.98 3.58
CA MET A 1 2.25 25.93 3.98
C MET A 1 1.92 24.50 4.37
N LEU A 2 1.76 24.23 5.67
CA LEU A 2 1.33 22.91 6.17
C LEU A 2 -0.13 22.73 5.73
N LEU A 3 -0.40 21.79 4.84
CA LEU A 3 -1.76 21.45 4.44
C LEU A 3 -2.49 20.92 5.69
N ARG A 4 -3.51 21.65 6.13
CA ARG A 4 -4.36 21.25 7.25
C ARG A 4 -5.07 19.94 6.88
N ALA A 5 -5.06 18.97 7.79
CA ALA A 5 -5.77 17.71 7.57
C ALA A 5 -7.27 18.00 7.33
N PRO A 6 -7.92 17.33 6.35
CA PRO A 6 -9.35 17.52 6.08
C PRO A 6 -10.18 17.19 7.33
N SER A 7 -11.28 17.92 7.51
CA SER A 7 -12.20 17.71 8.66
C SER A 7 -13.11 16.50 8.47
N SER A 8 -13.48 16.18 7.23
CA SER A 8 -14.40 15.09 6.88
C SER A 8 -14.00 14.42 5.56
N PRO A 9 -12.90 13.66 5.53
CA PRO A 9 -12.55 12.89 4.34
C PRO A 9 -13.54 11.73 4.14
N ALA A 10 -13.80 11.37 2.89
CA ALA A 10 -14.59 10.18 2.57
C ALA A 10 -13.71 8.91 2.48
N LEU A 11 -12.40 9.07 2.35
CA LEU A 11 -11.44 7.97 2.27
C LEU A 11 -10.16 8.35 3.02
N ALA A 12 -9.58 7.38 3.74
CA ALA A 12 -8.25 7.49 4.30
C ALA A 12 -7.26 6.63 3.49
N VAL A 13 -6.08 7.15 3.20
CA VAL A 13 -5.02 6.44 2.49
C VAL A 13 -3.78 6.33 3.37
N LEU A 14 -3.33 5.11 3.67
CA LEU A 14 -2.04 4.84 4.29
C LEU A 14 -1.02 4.44 3.23
N VAL A 15 0.08 5.17 3.17
CA VAL A 15 1.18 4.89 2.25
C VAL A 15 2.30 4.20 3.02
N LEU A 16 2.63 2.98 2.61
CA LEU A 16 3.50 2.03 3.30
C LEU A 16 4.81 1.88 2.51
N PRO A 17 5.91 2.46 2.98
CA PRO A 17 7.18 2.40 2.26
C PRO A 17 7.81 1.00 2.31
N GLY A 18 8.73 0.76 1.39
CA GLY A 18 9.58 -0.42 1.38
C GLY A 18 10.63 -0.42 2.48
N GLY A 19 11.32 -1.53 2.58
CA GLY A 19 12.42 -1.75 3.50
C GLY A 19 13.30 -2.92 3.05
N THR A 20 13.93 -3.60 3.99
CA THR A 20 14.74 -4.78 3.72
C THR A 20 14.31 -5.96 4.60
N ASP A 21 14.80 -7.14 4.31
CA ASP A 21 14.51 -8.36 5.07
C ASP A 21 14.96 -8.24 6.53
N SER A 22 16.21 -7.81 6.75
CA SER A 22 16.76 -7.66 8.11
C SER A 22 17.58 -6.38 8.22
N SER A 23 17.19 -5.51 9.16
CA SER A 23 17.94 -4.32 9.55
C SER A 23 17.33 -3.66 10.78
N TYR A 24 18.16 -3.39 11.78
CA TYR A 24 17.80 -2.59 12.95
C TYR A 24 18.22 -1.12 12.83
N LYS A 25 18.79 -0.72 11.66
CA LYS A 25 19.09 0.68 11.41
C LYS A 25 17.79 1.52 11.47
N PRO A 26 17.84 2.72 12.04
CA PRO A 26 16.68 3.61 12.07
C PRO A 26 16.10 3.85 10.68
N PHE A 27 14.78 3.86 10.58
CA PHE A 27 14.10 4.30 9.37
C PHE A 27 14.20 5.83 9.28
N ILE A 28 14.74 6.34 8.19
CA ILE A 28 14.83 7.78 7.94
C ILE A 28 13.94 8.19 6.75
N PRO A 29 13.24 9.33 6.84
CA PRO A 29 12.33 9.79 5.79
C PRO A 29 12.99 10.03 4.43
N LEU A 30 14.30 10.32 4.41
CA LEU A 30 15.07 10.58 3.20
C LEU A 30 15.69 9.33 2.56
N GLN A 31 15.44 8.15 3.11
CA GLN A 31 15.94 6.92 2.49
C GLN A 31 15.21 6.60 1.17
N PRO A 32 15.86 5.92 0.21
CA PRO A 32 15.30 5.69 -1.13
C PRO A 32 13.92 5.04 -1.14
N SER A 33 13.64 4.12 -0.21
CA SER A 33 12.35 3.43 -0.12
C SER A 33 11.20 4.35 0.32
N ALA A 34 11.48 5.37 1.13
CA ALA A 34 10.51 6.39 1.52
C ALA A 34 10.33 7.43 0.42
N LEU A 35 11.45 7.91 -0.16
CA LEU A 35 11.43 8.91 -1.24
C LEU A 35 10.61 8.46 -2.44
N ARG A 36 10.62 7.17 -2.78
CA ARG A 36 9.80 6.61 -3.88
C ARG A 36 8.31 6.75 -3.64
N MET A 37 7.87 6.79 -2.39
CA MET A 37 6.44 6.83 -2.06
C MET A 37 5.89 8.26 -1.97
N TYR A 38 6.72 9.27 -1.76
CA TYR A 38 6.26 10.67 -1.66
C TYR A 38 5.57 11.20 -2.92
N PRO A 39 6.01 10.89 -4.16
CA PRO A 39 5.27 11.28 -5.34
C PRO A 39 3.84 10.73 -5.38
N PHE A 40 3.59 9.50 -4.91
CA PHE A 40 2.25 8.93 -4.80
C PHE A 40 1.39 9.74 -3.81
N SER A 41 1.92 10.00 -2.62
CA SER A 41 1.22 10.80 -1.62
C SER A 41 0.93 12.22 -2.11
N ALA A 42 1.87 12.84 -2.80
CA ALA A 42 1.73 14.20 -3.33
C ALA A 42 0.67 14.28 -4.44
N SER A 43 0.71 13.35 -5.41
CA SER A 43 -0.25 13.30 -6.51
C SER A 43 -1.68 13.00 -6.02
N ILE A 44 -1.83 12.11 -5.03
CA ILE A 44 -3.14 11.80 -4.43
C ILE A 44 -3.70 13.03 -3.71
N ARG A 45 -2.90 13.72 -2.88
CA ARG A 45 -3.33 14.97 -2.22
C ARG A 45 -3.72 16.04 -3.23
N ALA A 46 -2.93 16.21 -4.29
CA ALA A 46 -3.21 17.19 -5.33
C ALA A 46 -4.50 16.86 -6.11
N ARG A 47 -4.74 15.60 -6.42
CA ARG A 47 -5.87 15.15 -7.25
C ARG A 47 -7.20 15.12 -6.50
N PHE A 48 -7.22 14.70 -5.24
CA PHE A 48 -8.44 14.44 -4.48
C PHE A 48 -8.73 15.45 -3.36
N GLY A 49 -7.78 16.32 -3.05
CA GLY A 49 -7.96 17.42 -2.09
C GLY A 49 -8.48 16.95 -0.74
N SER A 50 -9.51 17.64 -0.24
CA SER A 50 -10.11 17.36 1.07
C SER A 50 -10.98 16.08 1.12
N SER A 51 -11.30 15.46 -0.02
CA SER A 51 -12.06 14.21 -0.04
C SER A 51 -11.25 13.03 0.49
N VAL A 52 -9.91 13.14 0.50
CA VAL A 52 -9.00 12.06 0.89
C VAL A 52 -7.98 12.57 1.91
N VAL A 53 -7.83 11.87 3.04
CA VAL A 53 -6.71 12.07 3.94
C VAL A 53 -5.59 11.07 3.62
N VAL A 54 -4.36 11.56 3.45
CA VAL A 54 -3.20 10.71 3.13
C VAL A 54 -2.18 10.78 4.25
N ARG A 55 -1.77 9.62 4.76
CA ARG A 55 -0.74 9.48 5.79
C ARG A 55 0.40 8.59 5.31
N ASP A 56 1.61 9.14 5.27
CA ASP A 56 2.83 8.39 5.04
C ASP A 56 3.24 7.70 6.35
N VAL A 57 3.28 6.37 6.33
CA VAL A 57 3.66 5.56 7.50
C VAL A 57 5.17 5.59 7.68
N ARG A 58 5.62 5.78 8.92
CA ARG A 58 7.03 5.74 9.30
C ARG A 58 7.26 4.59 10.27
N TYR A 59 8.17 3.71 9.92
CA TYR A 59 8.60 2.63 10.80
C TYR A 59 9.69 3.14 11.77
N ARG A 60 9.99 2.38 12.80
CA ARG A 60 11.13 2.70 13.68
C ARG A 60 12.45 2.25 13.06
N VAL A 61 12.44 1.03 12.50
CA VAL A 61 13.61 0.41 11.89
C VAL A 61 13.33 0.04 10.44
N TYR A 62 14.39 -0.13 9.66
CA TYR A 62 14.30 -0.32 8.21
C TYR A 62 13.96 -1.74 7.80
N GLY A 63 14.16 -2.75 8.66
CA GLY A 63 13.99 -4.16 8.34
C GLY A 63 12.67 -4.76 8.80
N TRP A 64 12.28 -5.85 8.13
CA TRP A 64 11.19 -6.72 8.56
C TRP A 64 11.55 -7.49 9.84
N ASN A 65 12.78 -8.02 9.90
CA ASN A 65 13.39 -8.71 11.04
C ASN A 65 12.67 -10.03 11.45
N GLY A 66 12.40 -10.87 10.47
CA GLY A 66 11.87 -12.22 10.67
C GLY A 66 10.53 -12.24 11.43
N GLN A 67 10.46 -13.02 12.51
CA GLN A 67 9.25 -13.16 13.32
C GLN A 67 8.86 -11.89 14.10
N GLN A 68 9.80 -10.95 14.28
CA GLN A 68 9.51 -9.69 14.97
C GLN A 68 8.55 -8.80 14.19
N ASN A 69 8.48 -8.97 12.85
CA ASN A 69 7.59 -8.17 11.99
C ASN A 69 7.68 -6.68 12.31
N SER A 70 8.91 -6.18 12.48
CA SER A 70 9.19 -4.86 13.08
C SER A 70 8.36 -3.69 12.53
N PRO A 71 7.99 -3.61 11.23
CA PRO A 71 7.16 -2.53 10.73
C PRO A 71 5.70 -2.62 11.16
N MET A 72 5.20 -3.81 11.52
CA MET A 72 3.77 -4.03 11.79
C MET A 72 3.23 -3.23 12.95
N LEU A 73 4.01 -3.07 14.04
CA LEU A 73 3.62 -2.27 15.20
C LEU A 73 3.27 -0.83 14.80
N TYR A 74 4.10 -0.22 13.97
CA TYR A 74 3.93 1.17 13.53
C TYR A 74 2.85 1.33 12.47
N ALA A 75 2.70 0.32 11.62
CA ALA A 75 1.65 0.29 10.62
C ALA A 75 0.26 0.12 11.27
N ARG A 76 0.13 -0.78 12.26
CA ARG A 76 -1.10 -0.92 13.07
C ARG A 76 -1.43 0.38 13.80
N LYS A 77 -0.44 0.95 14.52
CA LYS A 77 -0.64 2.23 15.19
C LYS A 77 -1.10 3.33 14.22
N ALA A 78 -0.56 3.37 12.99
CA ALA A 78 -1.01 4.34 12.00
C ALA A 78 -2.45 4.08 11.54
N LEU A 79 -2.85 2.81 11.43
CA LEU A 79 -4.23 2.42 11.14
C LEU A 79 -5.17 2.80 12.28
N ASP A 80 -4.82 2.46 13.53
CA ASP A 80 -5.61 2.79 14.71
C ASP A 80 -5.79 4.30 14.89
N ASP A 81 -4.70 5.07 14.75
CA ASP A 81 -4.74 6.53 14.85
C ASP A 81 -5.67 7.16 13.79
N ILE A 82 -5.63 6.65 12.54
CA ILE A 82 -6.45 7.23 11.45
C ILE A 82 -7.92 6.83 11.58
N THR A 83 -8.22 5.61 12.00
CA THR A 83 -9.60 5.14 12.24
C THR A 83 -10.22 5.80 13.47
N ALA A 84 -9.44 6.03 14.53
CA ALA A 84 -9.88 6.81 15.68
C ALA A 84 -10.15 8.29 15.34
N ARG A 85 -9.34 8.87 14.45
CA ARG A 85 -9.50 10.27 14.00
C ARG A 85 -10.69 10.46 13.07
N TYR A 86 -11.01 9.44 12.26
CA TYR A 86 -12.07 9.47 11.25
C TYR A 86 -12.93 8.20 11.36
N PRO A 87 -13.78 8.10 12.39
CA PRO A 87 -14.63 6.92 12.61
C PRO A 87 -15.53 6.65 11.40
N GLY A 88 -15.59 5.38 10.99
CA GLY A 88 -16.43 4.95 9.85
C GLY A 88 -15.84 5.22 8.46
N VAL A 89 -14.75 5.99 8.36
CA VAL A 89 -14.09 6.25 7.07
C VAL A 89 -13.28 5.02 6.67
N PRO A 90 -13.53 4.42 5.47
CA PRO A 90 -12.77 3.27 5.01
C PRO A 90 -11.31 3.64 4.73
N VAL A 91 -10.43 2.64 4.88
CA VAL A 91 -8.99 2.82 4.67
C VAL A 91 -8.55 2.08 3.40
N ALA A 92 -7.86 2.80 2.52
CA ALA A 92 -7.10 2.26 1.40
C ALA A 92 -5.62 2.20 1.75
N LEU A 93 -4.95 1.10 1.40
CA LEU A 93 -3.52 0.91 1.61
C LEU A 93 -2.78 0.99 0.27
N ILE A 94 -1.64 1.66 0.24
CA ILE A 94 -0.72 1.66 -0.91
C ILE A 94 0.65 1.25 -0.38
N GLY A 95 1.14 0.09 -0.76
CA GLY A 95 2.38 -0.47 -0.23
C GLY A 95 3.37 -0.91 -1.30
N HIS A 96 4.63 -0.47 -1.19
CA HIS A 96 5.71 -0.90 -2.08
C HIS A 96 6.62 -1.93 -1.41
N SER A 97 6.97 -3.01 -2.12
CA SER A 97 7.95 -3.99 -1.66
C SER A 97 7.57 -4.57 -0.27
N MET A 98 8.40 -4.38 0.77
CA MET A 98 8.07 -4.72 2.16
C MET A 98 6.76 -4.03 2.60
N GLY A 99 6.48 -2.80 2.16
CA GLY A 99 5.21 -2.12 2.42
C GLY A 99 4.00 -2.84 1.82
N GLY A 100 4.16 -3.51 0.68
CA GLY A 100 3.12 -4.38 0.10
C GLY A 100 2.86 -5.62 0.96
N ARG A 101 3.88 -6.16 1.61
CA ARG A 101 3.75 -7.22 2.62
C ARG A 101 3.03 -6.74 3.87
N VAL A 102 3.44 -5.57 4.40
CA VAL A 102 2.74 -4.90 5.52
C VAL A 102 1.27 -4.67 5.17
N GLY A 103 0.99 -4.18 3.97
CA GLY A 103 -0.37 -3.94 3.48
C GLY A 103 -1.22 -5.21 3.47
N ALA A 104 -0.68 -6.33 2.98
CA ALA A 104 -1.39 -7.61 2.99
C ALA A 104 -1.74 -8.08 4.42
N GLN A 105 -0.85 -7.83 5.39
CA GLN A 105 -1.13 -8.18 6.79
C GLN A 105 -2.14 -7.23 7.45
N LEU A 106 -2.09 -5.92 7.16
CA LEU A 106 -3.09 -4.96 7.63
C LEU A 106 -4.46 -5.18 7.00
N ALA A 107 -4.50 -5.71 5.79
CA ALA A 107 -5.74 -6.04 5.08
C ALA A 107 -6.53 -7.21 5.69
N ALA A 108 -6.10 -7.74 6.83
CA ALA A 108 -6.90 -8.58 7.72
C ALA A 108 -7.90 -7.78 8.57
N GLU A 109 -7.68 -6.46 8.72
CA GLU A 109 -8.52 -5.58 9.54
C GLU A 109 -9.74 -5.08 8.74
N ARG A 110 -10.92 -5.12 9.35
CA ARG A 110 -12.20 -4.78 8.68
C ARG A 110 -12.31 -3.32 8.23
N SER A 111 -11.52 -2.41 8.82
CA SER A 111 -11.45 -1.01 8.40
C SER A 111 -10.74 -0.81 7.06
N VAL A 112 -10.01 -1.82 6.59
CA VAL A 112 -9.30 -1.77 5.30
C VAL A 112 -10.24 -2.25 4.19
N GLY A 113 -10.61 -1.35 3.30
CA GLY A 113 -11.50 -1.64 2.17
C GLY A 113 -10.77 -1.94 0.86
N SER A 114 -9.51 -1.50 0.73
CA SER A 114 -8.75 -1.74 -0.51
C SER A 114 -7.24 -1.72 -0.29
N LEU A 115 -6.51 -2.47 -1.13
CA LEU A 115 -5.05 -2.58 -1.12
C LEU A 115 -4.48 -2.43 -2.54
N LEU A 116 -3.59 -1.46 -2.73
CA LEU A 116 -2.69 -1.39 -3.88
C LEU A 116 -1.31 -1.88 -3.48
N ALA A 117 -0.89 -2.99 -4.04
CA ALA A 117 0.41 -3.59 -3.80
C ALA A 117 1.35 -3.32 -5.00
N LEU A 118 2.40 -2.54 -4.79
CA LEU A 118 3.38 -2.13 -5.80
C LEU A 118 4.64 -2.98 -5.65
N ALA A 119 4.95 -3.83 -6.62
CA ALA A 119 6.07 -4.78 -6.57
C ALA A 119 6.20 -5.45 -5.18
N PRO A 120 5.13 -6.06 -4.65
CA PRO A 120 5.08 -6.49 -3.25
C PRO A 120 6.05 -7.63 -2.96
N TRP A 121 6.59 -7.64 -1.74
CA TRP A 121 7.40 -8.75 -1.25
C TRP A 121 6.51 -9.82 -0.58
N TRP A 122 5.80 -10.58 -1.39
CA TRP A 122 4.87 -11.65 -0.96
C TRP A 122 5.54 -13.03 -0.95
N GLN A 123 6.64 -13.14 -0.26
CA GLN A 123 7.47 -14.34 -0.25
C GLN A 123 6.84 -15.52 0.51
N PHE A 124 6.00 -15.24 1.51
CA PHE A 124 5.44 -16.23 2.42
C PHE A 124 3.92 -16.36 2.28
N ALA A 125 3.41 -16.21 1.06
CA ALA A 125 1.97 -16.21 0.78
C ALA A 125 1.19 -15.21 1.65
N ASP A 126 1.78 -14.03 1.84
CA ASP A 126 1.22 -12.97 2.70
C ASP A 126 -0.20 -12.54 2.27
N TRP A 127 -0.55 -12.68 0.98
CA TRP A 127 -1.90 -12.42 0.44
C TRP A 127 -3.00 -13.25 1.09
N ARG A 128 -2.69 -14.42 1.68
CA ARG A 128 -3.67 -15.28 2.36
C ARG A 128 -4.26 -14.64 3.61
N ARG A 129 -3.63 -13.58 4.14
CA ARG A 129 -4.13 -12.82 5.28
C ARG A 129 -5.15 -11.74 4.91
N ILE A 130 -5.24 -11.39 3.63
CA ILE A 130 -6.20 -10.40 3.13
C ILE A 130 -7.61 -10.99 3.29
N HIS A 131 -8.52 -10.25 3.95
CA HIS A 131 -9.91 -10.70 4.10
C HIS A 131 -10.70 -10.51 2.79
N ASP A 132 -11.76 -11.29 2.62
CA ASP A 132 -12.46 -11.40 1.33
C ASP A 132 -13.18 -10.12 0.88
N GLY A 133 -13.48 -9.19 1.81
CA GLY A 133 -14.11 -7.91 1.49
C GLY A 133 -13.15 -6.80 1.00
N VAL A 134 -11.85 -7.09 0.86
CA VAL A 134 -10.85 -6.12 0.38
C VAL A 134 -10.74 -6.18 -1.13
N ARG A 135 -10.86 -5.04 -1.81
CA ARG A 135 -10.47 -4.94 -3.22
C ARG A 135 -8.95 -4.83 -3.34
N VAL A 136 -8.34 -5.72 -4.11
CA VAL A 136 -6.89 -5.81 -4.26
C VAL A 136 -6.46 -5.48 -5.69
N VAL A 137 -5.52 -4.57 -5.85
CA VAL A 137 -4.82 -4.34 -7.12
C VAL A 137 -3.33 -4.52 -6.87
N ALA A 138 -2.68 -5.37 -7.64
CA ALA A 138 -1.24 -5.57 -7.54
C ALA A 138 -0.55 -5.25 -8.88
N LEU A 139 0.40 -4.33 -8.85
CA LEU A 139 1.27 -3.99 -9.97
C LEU A 139 2.64 -4.62 -9.74
N HIS A 140 3.20 -5.23 -10.78
CA HIS A 140 4.55 -5.77 -10.69
C HIS A 140 5.30 -5.62 -12.02
N GLY A 141 6.53 -5.12 -11.94
CA GLY A 141 7.41 -5.00 -13.08
C GLY A 141 7.93 -6.37 -13.53
N THR A 142 7.84 -6.67 -14.83
CA THR A 142 8.26 -7.99 -15.33
C THR A 142 9.79 -8.21 -15.31
N ALA A 143 10.57 -7.12 -15.18
CA ALA A 143 12.03 -7.18 -15.01
C ALA A 143 12.47 -7.11 -13.53
N ASP A 144 11.52 -7.18 -12.57
CA ASP A 144 11.86 -7.20 -11.14
C ASP A 144 12.49 -8.53 -10.73
N THR A 145 13.75 -8.47 -10.32
CA THR A 145 14.52 -9.63 -9.84
C THR A 145 14.58 -9.74 -8.32
N ARG A 146 13.96 -8.79 -7.58
CA ARG A 146 14.00 -8.77 -6.11
C ARG A 146 12.82 -9.47 -5.47
N THR A 147 11.60 -9.20 -5.96
CA THR A 147 10.37 -9.69 -5.32
C THR A 147 9.56 -10.64 -6.21
N TYR A 148 10.00 -10.82 -7.44
CA TYR A 148 9.52 -11.80 -8.42
C TYR A 148 8.03 -11.70 -8.79
N ALA A 149 7.76 -11.15 -9.95
CA ALA A 149 6.40 -10.91 -10.48
C ALA A 149 5.48 -12.13 -10.44
N HIS A 150 6.00 -13.33 -10.74
CA HIS A 150 5.23 -14.58 -10.72
C HIS A 150 4.60 -14.91 -9.36
N ARG A 151 5.21 -14.46 -8.25
CA ARG A 151 4.64 -14.66 -6.90
C ARG A 151 3.43 -13.76 -6.67
N THR A 152 3.49 -12.55 -7.18
CA THR A 152 2.36 -11.61 -7.13
C THR A 152 1.20 -12.10 -7.99
N GLU A 153 1.48 -12.54 -9.21
CA GLU A 153 0.48 -13.13 -10.11
C GLU A 153 -0.19 -14.35 -9.48
N LYS A 154 0.59 -15.28 -8.93
CA LYS A 154 0.07 -16.42 -8.16
C LYS A 154 -0.83 -15.97 -7.01
N GLY A 155 -0.39 -14.98 -6.23
CA GLY A 155 -1.15 -14.45 -5.10
C GLY A 155 -2.50 -13.88 -5.51
N ILE A 156 -2.53 -13.11 -6.60
CA ILE A 156 -3.78 -12.59 -7.16
C ILE A 156 -4.67 -13.73 -7.66
N GLY A 157 -4.13 -14.73 -8.34
CA GLY A 157 -4.89 -15.92 -8.77
C GLY A 157 -5.55 -16.65 -7.58
N GLU A 158 -4.82 -16.86 -6.47
CA GLU A 158 -5.37 -17.46 -5.25
C GLU A 158 -6.46 -16.57 -4.60
N LEU A 159 -6.32 -15.25 -4.63
CA LEU A 159 -7.33 -14.30 -4.15
C LEU A 159 -8.60 -14.37 -5.00
N CYS A 160 -8.48 -14.34 -6.33
CA CYS A 160 -9.61 -14.49 -7.26
C CYS A 160 -10.34 -15.83 -7.04
N ALA A 161 -9.59 -16.92 -6.84
CA ALA A 161 -10.17 -18.25 -6.57
C ALA A 161 -10.96 -18.30 -5.25
N ARG A 162 -10.67 -17.39 -4.29
CA ARG A 162 -11.45 -17.19 -3.05
C ARG A 162 -12.64 -16.25 -3.23
N GLY A 163 -12.87 -15.68 -4.42
CA GLY A 163 -13.91 -14.69 -4.68
C GLY A 163 -13.56 -13.25 -4.30
N VAL A 164 -12.29 -12.97 -4.00
CA VAL A 164 -11.81 -11.61 -3.72
C VAL A 164 -11.76 -10.80 -5.03
N ASP A 165 -12.23 -9.56 -5.01
CA ASP A 165 -12.04 -8.61 -6.13
C ASP A 165 -10.55 -8.25 -6.23
N ALA A 166 -9.80 -9.03 -7.01
CA ALA A 166 -8.36 -8.90 -7.14
C ALA A 166 -7.91 -8.80 -8.59
N THR A 167 -6.99 -7.88 -8.89
CA THR A 167 -6.48 -7.63 -10.23
C THR A 167 -4.95 -7.59 -10.24
N TYR A 168 -4.33 -8.29 -11.18
CA TYR A 168 -2.90 -8.22 -11.47
C TYR A 168 -2.64 -7.34 -12.68
N ILE A 169 -1.71 -6.40 -12.57
CA ILE A 169 -1.29 -5.50 -13.66
C ILE A 169 0.23 -5.64 -13.85
N PRO A 170 0.68 -6.39 -14.86
CA PRO A 170 2.11 -6.45 -15.19
C PRO A 170 2.57 -5.12 -15.82
N ILE A 171 3.75 -4.67 -15.43
CA ILE A 171 4.43 -3.53 -16.05
C ILE A 171 5.58 -4.09 -16.92
N PRO A 172 5.44 -4.19 -18.24
CA PRO A 172 6.45 -4.74 -19.11
C PRO A 172 7.78 -4.00 -19.00
N GLY A 173 8.88 -4.72 -18.72
CA GLY A 173 10.21 -4.13 -18.54
C GLY A 173 10.39 -3.34 -17.23
N GLY A 174 9.35 -3.19 -16.42
CA GLY A 174 9.43 -2.45 -15.17
C GLY A 174 10.33 -3.14 -14.14
N GLY A 175 11.17 -2.36 -13.45
CA GLY A 175 12.04 -2.83 -12.37
C GLY A 175 11.48 -2.58 -10.98
N HIS A 176 12.10 -3.21 -9.96
CA HIS A 176 11.70 -3.08 -8.55
C HIS A 176 11.64 -1.64 -8.03
N PRO A 177 12.55 -0.72 -8.42
CA PRO A 177 12.51 0.65 -7.90
C PRO A 177 11.36 1.51 -8.39
N MET A 178 10.59 1.08 -9.41
CA MET A 178 9.52 1.87 -10.05
C MET A 178 10.00 3.21 -10.63
N LEU A 179 11.29 3.29 -11.03
CA LEU A 179 11.89 4.50 -11.62
C LEU A 179 11.72 4.56 -13.14
N ASP A 180 11.41 3.44 -13.73
CA ASP A 180 10.95 3.24 -15.09
C ASP A 180 9.41 3.26 -15.12
N HIS A 181 8.81 3.62 -16.25
CA HIS A 181 7.34 3.66 -16.42
C HIS A 181 6.60 4.49 -15.33
N VAL A 182 7.24 5.55 -14.80
CA VAL A 182 6.73 6.34 -13.65
C VAL A 182 5.28 6.78 -13.84
N LEU A 183 4.92 7.21 -15.05
CA LEU A 183 3.54 7.65 -15.34
C LEU A 183 2.53 6.50 -15.23
N THR A 184 2.92 5.28 -15.56
CA THR A 184 2.05 4.09 -15.41
C THR A 184 1.84 3.77 -13.93
N TRP A 185 2.90 3.70 -13.13
CA TRP A 185 2.80 3.45 -11.69
C TRP A 185 1.93 4.51 -10.99
N GLN A 186 2.17 5.79 -11.30
CA GLN A 186 1.41 6.90 -10.73
C GLN A 186 -0.05 6.92 -11.21
N GLY A 187 -0.28 6.70 -12.49
CA GLY A 187 -1.62 6.66 -13.06
C GLY A 187 -2.49 5.56 -12.47
N GLU A 188 -1.94 4.36 -12.28
CA GLU A 188 -2.65 3.26 -11.63
C GLU A 188 -2.97 3.56 -10.17
N ALA A 189 -2.05 4.19 -9.45
CA ALA A 189 -2.32 4.59 -8.07
C ALA A 189 -3.45 5.62 -7.97
N LEU A 190 -3.50 6.59 -8.87
CA LEU A 190 -4.60 7.57 -8.91
C LEU A 190 -5.93 6.90 -9.29
N ARG A 191 -5.94 5.97 -10.25
CA ARG A 191 -7.14 5.19 -10.62
C ARG A 191 -7.64 4.35 -9.45
N PHE A 192 -6.72 3.66 -8.75
CA PHE A 192 -7.03 2.87 -7.57
C PHE A 192 -7.70 3.71 -6.47
N VAL A 193 -7.11 4.88 -6.13
CA VAL A 193 -7.68 5.77 -5.10
C VAL A 193 -9.02 6.35 -5.54
N GLY A 194 -9.17 6.74 -6.81
CA GLY A 194 -10.44 7.20 -7.36
C GLY A 194 -11.55 6.18 -7.17
N ARG A 195 -11.30 4.93 -7.58
CA ARG A 195 -12.25 3.83 -7.41
C ARG A 195 -12.55 3.52 -5.93
N SER A 196 -11.52 3.56 -5.05
CA SER A 196 -11.73 3.38 -3.61
C SER A 196 -12.59 4.49 -3.01
N LEU A 197 -12.45 5.71 -3.50
CA LEU A 197 -13.25 6.86 -3.07
C LEU A 197 -14.70 6.75 -3.54
N ASP A 198 -14.94 6.26 -4.76
CA ASP A 198 -16.28 6.03 -5.30
C ASP A 198 -16.98 4.91 -4.52
N ASP A 199 -16.29 3.80 -4.26
CA ASP A 199 -16.79 2.70 -3.41
C ASP A 199 -17.16 3.18 -1.98
N ALA A 200 -16.36 4.12 -1.43
CA ALA A 200 -16.61 4.69 -0.10
C ALA A 200 -17.85 5.59 -0.04
N ARG A 201 -18.23 6.22 -1.14
CA ARG A 201 -19.41 7.11 -1.23
C ARG A 201 -20.71 6.37 -1.48
N THR A 202 -20.62 5.12 -1.92
CA THR A 202 -21.81 4.29 -2.24
C THR A 202 -22.20 3.35 -1.10
N ARG A 203 -21.42 3.32 -0.01
CA ARG A 203 -21.71 2.57 1.22
C ARG A 203 -22.43 3.44 2.24
#